data_dc75b85340ff74e85e8cad0b1980aad7
#
_entry.id   dc75b85340ff74e85e8cad0b1980aad7
#
_cell.length_a   1.000
_cell.length_b   1.000
_cell.length_c   1.000
_cell.angle_alpha   90.00
_cell.angle_beta   90.00
_cell.angle_gamma   90.00
#
_symmetry.space_group_name_H-M   'P 1'
#
loop_
_entity.id
_entity.type
_entity.pdbx_description
1 polymer ?
#
loop_
_entity_poly.entity_id
_entity_poly.type
_entity_poly.pdbx_seq_one_letter_code
_entity_poly.pdbx_strand_id
1 'polypeptide(L)'
;YDRLIFYAVLMCAVVIIVRICYLMYCRFSFPECRYRPVFDFSLIKEMFSFAGWSFIGAASGVFRDHGGNILVNLFSGPAVNAARGVAVQLNGAVQGFVTNFMTAVNPQITKSYASGDMDYLYPLLRRSSRMSFYLLFMIALPVILNTEYLMQIWLKEVPEHSVLFVQLFLVFALSESLSNPLITAMLATGKIRNYQLALGGL
;
A
#
# COMPACT_ATOMS: atom_id res chain seq x y z
N TYR A 1 -26.29 -6.42 26.90
CA TYR A 1 -25.63 -6.98 25.72
C TYR A 1 -24.49 -6.09 25.31
N ASP A 2 -23.30 -6.66 25.21
CA ASP A 2 -22.09 -5.92 24.88
C ASP A 2 -22.13 -5.53 23.40
N ARG A 3 -22.34 -4.25 23.13
CA ARG A 3 -22.47 -3.72 21.76
C ARG A 3 -21.23 -4.02 20.91
N LEU A 4 -20.07 -4.15 21.55
CA LEU A 4 -18.81 -4.51 20.89
C LEU A 4 -18.81 -5.95 20.38
N ILE A 5 -19.31 -6.89 21.16
CA ILE A 5 -19.42 -8.29 20.76
C ILE A 5 -20.39 -8.43 19.58
N PHE A 6 -21.54 -7.75 19.66
CA PHE A 6 -22.53 -7.77 18.58
C PHE A 6 -21.95 -7.19 17.27
N TYR A 7 -21.23 -6.05 17.37
CA TYR A 7 -20.54 -5.46 16.21
C TYR A 7 -19.49 -6.42 15.62
N ALA A 8 -18.66 -7.05 16.44
CA ALA A 8 -17.64 -7.99 16.00
C ALA A 8 -18.25 -9.21 15.29
N VAL A 9 -19.37 -9.75 15.82
CA VAL A 9 -20.10 -10.88 15.21
C VAL A 9 -20.69 -10.47 13.86
N LEU A 10 -21.30 -9.28 13.76
CA LEU A 10 -21.82 -8.77 12.49
C LEU A 10 -20.73 -8.61 11.44
N MET A 11 -19.61 -8.02 11.80
CA MET A 11 -18.46 -7.86 10.87
C MET A 11 -17.93 -9.22 10.41
N CYS A 12 -17.79 -10.18 11.32
CA CYS A 12 -17.39 -11.54 10.98
C CYS A 12 -18.40 -12.21 10.02
N ALA A 13 -19.71 -12.09 10.30
CA ALA A 13 -20.76 -12.64 9.45
C ALA A 13 -20.73 -12.04 8.04
N VAL A 14 -20.59 -10.72 7.91
CA VAL A 14 -20.49 -10.05 6.59
C VAL A 14 -19.28 -10.56 5.81
N VAL A 15 -18.11 -10.68 6.43
CA VAL A 15 -16.90 -11.20 5.78
C VAL A 15 -17.11 -12.64 5.30
N ILE A 16 -17.71 -13.50 6.12
CA ILE A 16 -17.98 -14.90 5.78
C ILE A 16 -18.98 -14.98 4.60
N ILE A 17 -20.07 -14.22 4.64
CA ILE A 17 -21.09 -14.21 3.57
C ILE A 17 -20.45 -13.78 2.25
N VAL A 18 -19.69 -12.66 2.26
CA VAL A 18 -19.00 -12.18 1.05
C VAL A 18 -18.04 -13.24 0.51
N ARG A 19 -17.27 -13.92 1.38
CA ARG A 19 -16.37 -15.00 0.95
C ARG A 19 -17.09 -16.19 0.34
N ILE A 20 -18.21 -16.60 0.92
CA ILE A 20 -19.05 -17.69 0.37
C ILE A 20 -19.61 -17.28 -0.99
N CYS A 21 -20.15 -16.06 -1.14
CA CYS A 21 -20.65 -15.57 -2.42
C CYS A 21 -19.56 -15.57 -3.51
N TYR A 22 -18.35 -15.09 -3.20
CA TYR A 22 -17.23 -15.14 -4.14
C TYR A 22 -16.84 -16.58 -4.50
N LEU A 23 -16.75 -17.48 -3.53
CA LEU A 23 -16.44 -18.89 -3.78
C LEU A 23 -17.48 -19.54 -4.70
N MET A 24 -18.75 -19.32 -4.42
CA MET A 24 -19.84 -19.85 -5.26
C MET A 24 -19.76 -19.28 -6.67
N TYR A 25 -19.65 -17.97 -6.81
CA TYR A 25 -19.56 -17.31 -8.11
C TYR A 25 -18.35 -17.80 -8.92
N CYS A 26 -17.16 -17.83 -8.33
CA CYS A 26 -15.95 -18.30 -9.01
C CYS A 26 -16.06 -19.77 -9.42
N ARG A 27 -16.62 -20.62 -8.57
CA ARG A 27 -16.77 -22.06 -8.86
C ARG A 27 -17.74 -22.33 -10.01
N PHE A 28 -18.79 -21.52 -10.14
CA PHE A 28 -19.81 -21.69 -11.20
C PHE A 28 -19.41 -21.00 -12.50
N SER A 29 -18.74 -19.84 -12.43
CA SER A 29 -18.44 -19.04 -13.62
C SER A 29 -17.08 -19.36 -14.26
N PHE A 30 -16.15 -19.94 -13.50
CA PHE A 30 -14.77 -20.17 -13.97
C PHE A 30 -14.32 -21.61 -13.72
N PRO A 31 -14.17 -22.45 -14.78
CA PRO A 31 -13.68 -23.82 -14.64
C PRO A 31 -12.27 -23.93 -14.04
N GLU A 32 -11.44 -22.89 -14.26
CA GLU A 32 -10.06 -22.80 -13.77
C GLU A 32 -10.01 -22.64 -12.25
N CYS A 33 -11.08 -22.13 -11.62
CA CYS A 33 -11.17 -21.95 -10.17
C CYS A 33 -11.52 -23.25 -9.40
N ARG A 34 -11.48 -24.41 -10.06
CA ARG A 34 -11.65 -25.69 -9.36
C ARG A 34 -10.41 -26.03 -8.57
N TYR A 35 -10.58 -26.15 -7.26
CA TYR A 35 -9.48 -26.55 -6.38
C TYR A 35 -9.03 -27.98 -6.74
N ARG A 36 -7.77 -28.10 -7.19
CA ARG A 36 -7.06 -29.38 -7.39
C ARG A 36 -5.79 -29.34 -6.58
N PRO A 37 -5.60 -30.17 -5.56
CA PRO A 37 -4.35 -30.25 -4.83
C PRO A 37 -3.27 -30.82 -5.76
N VAL A 38 -2.30 -29.99 -6.12
CA VAL A 38 -1.12 -30.39 -6.87
C VAL A 38 0.08 -30.14 -5.97
N PHE A 39 0.88 -31.19 -5.71
CA PHE A 39 2.10 -31.10 -4.94
C PHE A 39 3.29 -31.13 -5.89
N ASP A 40 3.71 -29.95 -6.37
CA ASP A 40 4.96 -29.78 -7.11
C ASP A 40 6.00 -29.14 -6.18
N PHE A 41 7.00 -29.92 -5.81
CA PHE A 41 8.04 -29.49 -4.86
C PHE A 41 8.90 -28.35 -5.43
N SER A 42 9.09 -28.29 -6.75
CA SER A 42 9.84 -27.22 -7.41
C SER A 42 9.08 -25.88 -7.29
N LEU A 43 7.79 -25.92 -7.62
CA LEU A 43 6.90 -24.75 -7.51
C LEU A 43 6.78 -24.27 -6.05
N ILE A 44 6.62 -25.21 -5.12
CA ILE A 44 6.57 -24.89 -3.68
C ILE A 44 7.85 -24.18 -3.23
N LYS A 45 9.02 -24.64 -3.65
CA LYS A 45 10.32 -24.03 -3.32
C LYS A 45 10.43 -22.60 -3.86
N GLU A 46 9.99 -22.35 -5.08
CA GLU A 46 9.98 -21.00 -5.66
C GLU A 46 9.03 -20.08 -4.91
N MET A 47 7.81 -20.56 -4.62
CA MET A 47 6.82 -19.80 -3.83
C MET A 47 7.35 -19.45 -2.43
N PHE A 48 7.97 -20.40 -1.72
CA PHE A 48 8.56 -20.13 -0.41
C PHE A 48 9.74 -19.17 -0.47
N SER A 49 10.57 -19.23 -1.51
CA SER A 49 11.66 -18.29 -1.73
C SER A 49 11.12 -16.87 -1.95
N PHE A 50 10.14 -16.71 -2.84
CA PHE A 50 9.49 -15.42 -3.08
C PHE A 50 8.78 -14.89 -1.83
N ALA A 51 7.99 -15.73 -1.15
CA ALA A 51 7.28 -15.36 0.08
C ALA A 51 8.25 -14.96 1.19
N GLY A 52 9.37 -15.69 1.37
CA GLY A 52 10.38 -15.39 2.37
C GLY A 52 11.03 -14.02 2.15
N TRP A 53 11.44 -13.71 0.93
CA TRP A 53 11.98 -12.38 0.62
C TRP A 53 10.93 -11.27 0.74
N SER A 54 9.69 -11.53 0.33
CA SER A 54 8.58 -10.58 0.51
C SER A 54 8.28 -10.34 1.99
N PHE A 55 8.37 -11.39 2.82
CA PHE A 55 8.20 -11.27 4.26
C PHE A 55 9.28 -10.39 4.90
N ILE A 56 10.56 -10.55 4.49
CA ILE A 56 11.66 -9.70 4.98
C ILE A 56 11.40 -8.22 4.65
N GLY A 57 11.01 -7.93 3.41
CA GLY A 57 10.67 -6.56 3.01
C GLY A 57 9.47 -5.98 3.77
N ALA A 58 8.41 -6.77 3.93
CA ALA A 58 7.24 -6.35 4.69
C ALA A 58 7.58 -6.13 6.18
N ALA A 59 8.36 -7.04 6.79
CA ALA A 59 8.82 -6.90 8.18
C ALA A 59 9.66 -5.64 8.37
N SER A 60 10.59 -5.34 7.45
CA SER A 60 11.39 -4.11 7.49
C SER A 60 10.52 -2.86 7.44
N GLY A 61 9.47 -2.83 6.60
CA GLY A 61 8.49 -1.74 6.56
C GLY A 61 7.76 -1.58 7.90
N VAL A 62 7.27 -2.68 8.48
CA VAL A 62 6.61 -2.68 9.79
C VAL A 62 7.55 -2.17 10.90
N PHE A 63 8.80 -2.63 10.92
CA PHE A 63 9.80 -2.15 11.89
C PHE A 63 10.10 -0.67 11.72
N ARG A 64 10.23 -0.19 10.49
CA ARG A 64 10.43 1.25 10.22
C ARG A 64 9.25 2.09 10.73
N ASP A 65 8.02 1.70 10.44
CA ASP A 65 6.83 2.48 10.78
C ASP A 65 6.52 2.43 12.29
N HIS A 66 6.54 1.24 12.91
CA HIS A 66 6.33 1.10 14.34
C HIS A 66 7.54 1.53 15.16
N GLY A 67 8.76 1.24 14.70
CA GLY A 67 9.99 1.74 15.30
C GLY A 67 10.03 3.26 15.33
N GLY A 68 9.68 3.89 14.20
CA GLY A 68 9.53 5.35 14.11
C GLY A 68 8.50 5.90 15.11
N ASN A 69 7.36 5.24 15.29
CA ASN A 69 6.36 5.63 16.29
C ASN A 69 6.93 5.55 17.72
N ILE A 70 7.65 4.46 18.05
CA ILE A 70 8.25 4.29 19.37
C ILE A 70 9.31 5.35 19.62
N LEU A 71 10.20 5.62 18.67
CA LEU A 71 11.24 6.62 18.78
C LEU A 71 10.66 8.03 18.95
N VAL A 72 9.69 8.42 18.12
CA VAL A 72 9.03 9.72 18.23
C VAL A 72 8.35 9.87 19.60
N ASN A 73 7.66 8.81 20.07
CA ASN A 73 7.01 8.86 21.38
C ASN A 73 8.01 8.97 22.53
N LEU A 74 9.14 8.27 22.45
CA LEU A 74 10.17 8.25 23.49
C LEU A 74 10.94 9.58 23.59
N PHE A 75 11.32 10.15 22.42
CA PHE A 75 12.19 11.34 22.37
C PHE A 75 11.40 12.66 22.31
N SER A 76 10.23 12.67 21.70
CA SER A 76 9.45 13.90 21.46
C SER A 76 8.11 13.92 22.21
N GLY A 77 7.74 12.83 22.84
CA GLY A 77 6.56 12.71 23.67
C GLY A 77 5.27 12.37 22.90
N PRO A 78 4.18 12.09 23.65
CA PRO A 78 2.91 11.63 23.06
C PRO A 78 2.22 12.66 22.17
N ALA A 79 2.37 13.96 22.46
CA ALA A 79 1.75 15.03 21.68
C ALA A 79 2.29 15.08 20.24
N VAL A 80 3.61 14.98 20.06
CA VAL A 80 4.25 14.96 18.75
C VAL A 80 3.90 13.67 18.01
N ASN A 81 3.81 12.53 18.73
CA ASN A 81 3.38 11.28 18.11
C ASN A 81 1.93 11.33 17.64
N ALA A 82 1.04 12.01 18.38
CA ALA A 82 -0.33 12.26 17.93
C ALA A 82 -0.36 13.11 16.66
N ALA A 83 0.46 14.18 16.59
CA ALA A 83 0.61 15.01 15.39
C ALA A 83 1.05 14.19 14.17
N ARG A 84 2.04 13.31 14.37
CA ARG A 84 2.48 12.35 13.32
C ARG A 84 1.34 11.40 12.91
N GLY A 85 0.58 10.87 13.86
CA GLY A 85 -0.56 9.99 13.59
C GLY A 85 -1.62 10.62 12.69
N VAL A 86 -1.96 11.88 12.95
CA VAL A 86 -2.87 12.67 12.11
C VAL A 86 -2.30 12.84 10.69
N ALA A 87 -1.01 13.16 10.58
CA ALA A 87 -0.35 13.31 9.29
C ALA A 87 -0.34 12.00 8.48
N VAL A 88 -0.09 10.86 9.11
CA VAL A 88 -0.15 9.53 8.48
C VAL A 88 -1.56 9.23 7.98
N GLN A 89 -2.59 9.57 8.75
CA GLN A 89 -3.98 9.33 8.36
C GLN A 89 -4.36 10.16 7.13
N LEU A 90 -4.01 11.44 7.11
CA LEU A 90 -4.28 12.31 5.95
C LEU A 90 -3.49 11.88 4.72
N ASN A 91 -2.21 11.56 4.89
CA ASN A 91 -1.38 11.03 3.82
C ASN A 91 -1.96 9.74 3.23
N GLY A 92 -2.44 8.82 4.08
CA GLY A 92 -3.08 7.58 3.64
C GLY A 92 -4.35 7.83 2.80
N ALA A 93 -5.17 8.81 3.17
CA ALA A 93 -6.36 9.20 2.42
C ALA A 93 -5.98 9.73 1.02
N VAL A 94 -4.98 10.60 0.94
CA VAL A 94 -4.49 11.18 -0.32
C VAL A 94 -3.82 10.10 -1.19
N GLN A 95 -2.99 9.25 -0.61
CA GLN A 95 -2.35 8.13 -1.33
C GLN A 95 -3.35 7.08 -1.83
N GLY A 96 -4.51 6.96 -1.21
CA GLY A 96 -5.56 6.04 -1.65
C GLY A 96 -5.95 6.22 -3.11
N PHE A 97 -5.91 7.44 -3.63
CA PHE A 97 -6.19 7.71 -5.05
C PHE A 97 -5.14 7.07 -5.99
N VAL A 98 -3.87 7.20 -5.65
CA VAL A 98 -2.78 6.56 -6.42
C VAL A 98 -2.86 5.04 -6.32
N THR A 99 -3.14 4.51 -5.13
CA THR A 99 -3.29 3.07 -4.90
C THR A 99 -4.41 2.48 -5.76
N ASN A 100 -5.56 3.15 -5.84
CA ASN A 100 -6.67 2.72 -6.69
C ASN A 100 -6.30 2.76 -8.18
N PHE A 101 -5.62 3.82 -8.62
CA PHE A 101 -5.10 3.90 -9.98
C PHE A 101 -4.11 2.75 -10.27
N MET A 102 -3.16 2.51 -9.40
CA MET A 102 -2.17 1.44 -9.55
C MET A 102 -2.79 0.05 -9.53
N THR A 103 -3.88 -0.16 -8.80
CA THR A 103 -4.62 -1.44 -8.81
C THR A 103 -5.12 -1.81 -10.21
N ALA A 104 -5.49 -0.82 -11.02
CA ALA A 104 -5.89 -1.04 -12.42
C ALA A 104 -4.68 -1.26 -13.36
N VAL A 105 -3.54 -0.67 -13.06
CA VAL A 105 -2.33 -0.70 -13.91
C VAL A 105 -1.44 -1.92 -13.62
N ASN A 106 -1.34 -2.35 -12.36
CA ASN A 106 -0.46 -3.44 -11.92
C ASN A 106 -0.62 -4.75 -12.70
N PRO A 107 -1.85 -5.24 -13.01
CA PRO A 107 -2.02 -6.44 -13.82
C PRO A 107 -1.46 -6.31 -15.23
N GLN A 108 -1.55 -5.10 -15.82
CA GLN A 108 -1.01 -4.84 -17.16
C GLN A 108 0.51 -4.88 -17.17
N ILE A 109 1.16 -4.28 -16.16
CA ILE A 109 2.62 -4.33 -15.99
C ILE A 109 3.08 -5.78 -15.86
N THR A 110 2.44 -6.55 -14.98
CA THR A 110 2.78 -7.96 -14.75
C THR A 110 2.56 -8.81 -15.99
N LYS A 111 1.46 -8.61 -16.72
CA LYS A 111 1.15 -9.33 -17.96
C LYS A 111 2.17 -9.02 -19.06
N SER A 112 2.50 -7.74 -19.28
CA SER A 112 3.46 -7.33 -20.31
C SER A 112 4.86 -7.87 -20.01
N TYR A 113 5.27 -7.87 -18.74
CA TYR A 113 6.52 -8.48 -18.34
C TYR A 113 6.52 -9.99 -18.60
N ALA A 114 5.47 -10.72 -18.22
CA ALA A 114 5.35 -12.16 -18.40
C ALA A 114 5.30 -12.58 -19.87
N SER A 115 4.73 -11.75 -20.75
CA SER A 115 4.71 -11.99 -22.21
C SER A 115 6.01 -11.59 -22.91
N GLY A 116 6.96 -10.96 -22.23
CA GLY A 116 8.21 -10.47 -22.81
C GLY A 116 8.05 -9.23 -23.70
N ASP A 117 6.89 -8.56 -23.68
CA ASP A 117 6.61 -7.35 -24.46
C ASP A 117 7.23 -6.12 -23.80
N MET A 118 8.54 -5.97 -23.98
CA MET A 118 9.30 -4.87 -23.39
C MET A 118 9.01 -3.54 -24.08
N ASP A 119 8.68 -3.56 -25.37
CA ASP A 119 8.34 -2.35 -26.15
C ASP A 119 7.06 -1.69 -25.63
N TYR A 120 6.13 -2.45 -25.14
CA TYR A 120 4.93 -1.94 -24.46
C TYR A 120 5.19 -1.63 -22.99
N LEU A 121 5.97 -2.45 -22.29
CA LEU A 121 6.23 -2.32 -20.86
C LEU A 121 6.92 -1.00 -20.49
N TYR A 122 7.99 -0.61 -21.17
CA TYR A 122 8.73 0.61 -20.82
C TYR A 122 7.91 1.90 -20.96
N PRO A 123 7.18 2.11 -22.08
CA PRO A 123 6.24 3.24 -22.17
C PRO A 123 5.14 3.20 -21.12
N LEU A 124 4.60 2.01 -20.80
CA LEU A 124 3.58 1.84 -19.76
C LEU A 124 4.11 2.28 -18.39
N LEU A 125 5.30 1.83 -17.98
CA LEU A 125 5.93 2.23 -16.71
C LEU A 125 6.12 3.74 -16.63
N ARG A 126 6.65 4.35 -17.70
CA ARG A 126 6.88 5.80 -17.76
C ARG A 126 5.57 6.60 -17.67
N ARG A 127 4.54 6.16 -18.39
CA ARG A 127 3.21 6.81 -18.35
C ARG A 127 2.57 6.65 -16.98
N SER A 128 2.61 5.46 -16.41
CA SER A 128 2.02 5.18 -15.10
C SER A 128 2.69 5.97 -13.98
N SER A 129 4.04 6.08 -13.99
CA SER A 129 4.76 6.92 -13.02
C SER A 129 4.35 8.39 -13.11
N ARG A 130 4.28 8.94 -14.32
CA ARG A 130 3.82 10.32 -14.54
C ARG A 130 2.38 10.53 -14.10
N MET A 131 1.49 9.60 -14.46
CA MET A 131 0.07 9.70 -14.09
C MET A 131 -0.13 9.60 -12.58
N SER A 132 0.57 8.67 -11.91
CA SER A 132 0.56 8.57 -10.44
C SER A 132 1.01 9.87 -9.79
N PHE A 133 2.10 10.46 -10.29
CA PHE A 133 2.61 11.72 -9.78
C PHE A 133 1.61 12.88 -10.01
N TYR A 134 1.09 13.05 -11.23
CA TYR A 134 0.16 14.14 -11.51
C TYR A 134 -1.15 14.01 -10.75
N LEU A 135 -1.67 12.78 -10.61
CA LEU A 135 -2.88 12.52 -9.84
C LEU A 135 -2.68 12.87 -8.37
N LEU A 136 -1.56 12.45 -7.79
CA LEU A 136 -1.23 12.79 -6.40
C LEU A 136 -0.95 14.29 -6.26
N PHE A 137 -0.21 14.90 -7.17
CA PHE A 137 0.13 16.32 -7.15
C PHE A 137 -1.10 17.21 -7.21
N MET A 138 -2.08 16.86 -8.06
CA MET A 138 -3.33 17.62 -8.18
C MET A 138 -4.11 17.67 -6.85
N ILE A 139 -4.02 16.60 -6.04
CA ILE A 139 -4.68 16.54 -4.74
C ILE A 139 -3.77 17.10 -3.63
N ALA A 140 -2.50 16.74 -3.64
CA ALA A 140 -1.57 17.10 -2.58
C ALA A 140 -1.24 18.61 -2.58
N LEU A 141 -1.15 19.25 -3.74
CA LEU A 141 -0.81 20.67 -3.83
C LEU A 141 -1.83 21.57 -3.10
N PRO A 142 -3.15 21.49 -3.37
CA PRO A 142 -4.14 22.27 -2.61
C PRO A 142 -4.11 21.95 -1.11
N VAL A 143 -3.89 20.68 -0.74
CA VAL A 143 -3.81 20.25 0.67
C VAL A 143 -2.57 20.86 1.33
N ILE A 144 -1.40 20.84 0.69
CA ILE A 144 -0.16 21.44 1.21
C ILE A 144 -0.32 22.94 1.42
N LEU A 145 -0.94 23.64 0.46
CA LEU A 145 -1.12 25.10 0.54
C LEU A 145 -2.13 25.53 1.61
N ASN A 146 -3.14 24.70 1.88
CA ASN A 146 -4.21 25.00 2.83
C ASN A 146 -4.22 24.04 4.02
N THR A 147 -3.08 23.44 4.37
CA THR A 147 -3.00 22.42 5.42
C THR A 147 -3.58 22.92 6.74
N GLU A 148 -3.22 24.12 7.18
CA GLU A 148 -3.67 24.68 8.43
C GLU A 148 -5.20 24.81 8.50
N TYR A 149 -5.81 25.37 7.45
CA TYR A 149 -7.26 25.53 7.34
C TYR A 149 -7.98 24.17 7.31
N LEU A 150 -7.46 23.21 6.54
CA LEU A 150 -8.01 21.85 6.50
C LEU A 150 -7.94 21.14 7.85
N MET A 151 -6.83 21.30 8.56
CA MET A 151 -6.64 20.73 9.89
C MET A 151 -7.62 21.36 10.93
N GLN A 152 -7.85 22.66 10.87
CA GLN A 152 -8.81 23.35 11.74
C GLN A 152 -10.25 22.89 11.50
N ILE A 153 -10.63 22.63 10.24
CA ILE A 153 -11.97 22.10 9.93
C ILE A 153 -12.12 20.65 10.41
N TRP A 154 -11.07 19.86 10.27
CA TRP A 154 -11.14 18.43 10.57
C TRP A 154 -10.98 18.12 12.06
N LEU A 155 -10.10 18.84 12.75
CA LEU A 155 -9.78 18.62 14.15
C LEU A 155 -10.27 19.80 14.99
N LYS A 156 -10.89 19.52 16.14
CA LYS A 156 -11.28 20.57 17.11
C LYS A 156 -10.05 21.27 17.70
N GLU A 157 -9.00 20.47 17.95
CA GLU A 157 -7.71 20.94 18.43
C GLU A 157 -6.63 20.39 17.51
N VAL A 158 -5.86 21.28 16.89
CA VAL A 158 -4.77 20.91 15.99
C VAL A 158 -3.51 20.69 16.83
N PRO A 159 -2.96 19.46 16.88
CA PRO A 159 -1.73 19.21 17.62
C PRO A 159 -0.58 20.04 17.06
N GLU A 160 0.30 20.51 17.94
CA GLU A 160 1.50 21.24 17.55
C GLU A 160 2.33 20.43 16.57
N HIS A 161 2.93 21.07 15.57
CA HIS A 161 3.70 20.47 14.48
C HIS A 161 2.92 19.61 13.46
N SER A 162 1.59 19.38 13.63
CA SER A 162 0.81 18.55 12.68
C SER A 162 0.86 19.07 11.25
N VAL A 163 0.80 20.39 11.07
CA VAL A 163 0.84 21.04 9.74
C VAL A 163 2.13 20.69 9.01
N LEU A 164 3.28 20.83 9.71
CA LEU A 164 4.58 20.52 9.15
C LEU A 164 4.72 19.02 8.78
N PHE A 165 4.27 18.14 9.68
CA PHE A 165 4.27 16.70 9.40
C PHE A 165 3.44 16.35 8.16
N VAL A 166 2.23 16.91 8.03
CA VAL A 166 1.37 16.68 6.85
C VAL A 166 2.07 17.11 5.58
N GLN A 167 2.65 18.32 5.55
CA GLN A 167 3.34 18.84 4.38
C GLN A 167 4.52 17.96 3.98
N LEU A 168 5.36 17.57 4.95
CA LEU A 168 6.51 16.70 4.69
C LEU A 168 6.09 15.31 4.21
N PHE A 169 5.07 14.71 4.80
CA PHE A 169 4.56 13.41 4.36
C PHE A 169 4.00 13.46 2.94
N LEU A 170 3.28 14.52 2.57
CA LEU A 170 2.76 14.68 1.21
C LEU A 170 3.86 14.90 0.18
N VAL A 171 4.90 15.67 0.51
CA VAL A 171 6.08 15.83 -0.36
C VAL A 171 6.81 14.50 -0.54
N PHE A 172 6.98 13.73 0.53
CA PHE A 172 7.55 12.39 0.46
C PHE A 172 6.69 11.45 -0.40
N ALA A 173 5.36 11.47 -0.23
CA ALA A 173 4.43 10.67 -1.01
C ALA A 173 4.48 10.98 -2.51
N LEU A 174 4.68 12.26 -2.89
CA LEU A 174 4.88 12.64 -4.29
C LEU A 174 6.12 11.97 -4.89
N SER A 175 7.21 11.91 -4.15
CA SER A 175 8.43 11.22 -4.58
C SER A 175 8.21 9.70 -4.69
N GLU A 176 7.52 9.10 -3.72
CA GLU A 176 7.22 7.68 -3.68
C GLU A 176 6.28 7.25 -4.83
N SER A 177 5.34 8.09 -5.21
CA SER A 177 4.38 7.80 -6.28
C SER A 177 5.04 7.51 -7.63
N LEU A 178 6.21 8.09 -7.91
CA LEU A 178 7.00 7.81 -9.11
C LEU A 178 7.59 6.39 -9.13
N SER A 179 7.87 5.84 -7.95
CA SER A 179 8.52 4.54 -7.78
C SER A 179 7.54 3.37 -7.82
N ASN A 180 6.25 3.57 -7.54
CA ASN A 180 5.26 2.50 -7.45
C ASN A 180 5.20 1.57 -8.69
N PRO A 181 5.11 2.07 -9.95
CA PRO A 181 5.11 1.21 -11.13
C PRO A 181 6.42 0.44 -11.31
N LEU A 182 7.56 1.05 -10.94
CA LEU A 182 8.87 0.40 -11.02
C LEU A 182 8.97 -0.74 -10.02
N ILE A 183 8.46 -0.57 -8.81
CA ILE A 183 8.37 -1.61 -7.78
C ILE A 183 7.53 -2.78 -8.30
N THR A 184 6.38 -2.51 -8.92
CA THR A 184 5.53 -3.55 -9.51
C THR A 184 6.27 -4.32 -10.61
N ALA A 185 7.01 -3.64 -11.48
CA ALA A 185 7.82 -4.30 -12.51
C ALA A 185 8.93 -5.17 -11.90
N MET A 186 9.58 -4.69 -10.85
CA MET A 186 10.59 -5.49 -10.13
C MET A 186 9.98 -6.73 -9.47
N LEU A 187 8.82 -6.61 -8.86
CA LEU A 187 8.11 -7.75 -8.30
C LEU A 187 7.70 -8.76 -9.38
N ALA A 188 7.31 -8.30 -10.56
CA ALA A 188 6.96 -9.15 -11.71
C ALA A 188 8.14 -10.02 -12.20
N THR A 189 9.40 -9.61 -11.95
CA THR A 189 10.57 -10.43 -12.30
C THR A 189 10.68 -11.71 -11.49
N GLY A 190 10.03 -11.83 -10.35
CA GLY A 190 10.19 -12.91 -9.38
C GLY A 190 11.54 -12.91 -8.63
N LYS A 191 12.55 -12.18 -9.12
CA LYS A 191 13.90 -12.10 -8.53
C LYS A 191 14.03 -10.91 -7.59
N ILE A 192 13.30 -10.94 -6.49
CA ILE A 192 13.14 -9.80 -5.59
C ILE A 192 14.20 -9.68 -4.49
N ARG A 193 15.10 -10.66 -4.37
CA ARG A 193 16.12 -10.72 -3.30
C ARG A 193 16.91 -9.42 -3.15
N ASN A 194 17.54 -8.95 -4.23
CA ASN A 194 18.40 -7.76 -4.17
C ASN A 194 17.59 -6.49 -3.88
N TYR A 195 16.38 -6.41 -4.42
CA TYR A 195 15.46 -5.32 -4.13
C TYR A 195 15.07 -5.29 -2.64
N GLN A 196 14.69 -6.43 -2.07
CA GLN A 196 14.29 -6.51 -0.66
C GLN A 196 15.46 -6.26 0.28
N LEU A 197 16.68 -6.68 -0.06
CA LEU A 197 17.88 -6.38 0.72
C LEU A 197 18.22 -4.88 0.67
N ALA A 198 18.09 -4.23 -0.49
CA ALA A 198 18.32 -2.80 -0.61
C ALA A 198 17.26 -1.99 0.16
N LEU A 199 15.99 -2.38 0.07
CA LEU A 199 14.88 -1.68 0.73
C LEU A 199 14.87 -1.92 2.25
N GLY A 200 15.21 -3.13 2.69
CA GLY A 200 15.23 -3.50 4.10
C GLY A 200 16.54 -3.15 4.83
N GLY A 201 17.59 -2.76 4.10
CA GLY A 201 18.88 -2.34 4.63
C GLY A 201 19.03 -0.81 4.76
N LEU A 202 18.08 -0.05 4.27
CA LEU A 202 17.93 1.40 4.44
C LEU A 202 16.95 1.74 5.56
#